data_ffe3d7d5f478591ab20b0b480118a8c0
#
_entry.id   ffe3d7d5f478591ab20b0b480118a8c0
#
_cell.length_a   1.000
_cell.length_b   1.000
_cell.length_c   1.000
_cell.angle_alpha   90.00
_cell.angle_beta   90.00
_cell.angle_gamma   90.00
#
_symmetry.space_group_name_H-M   'P 1'
#
loop_
_entity.id
_entity.type
_entity.pdbx_description
1 polymer ?
#
loop_
_entity_poly.entity_id
_entity_poly.type
_entity_poly.pdbx_seq_one_letter_code
_entity_poly.pdbx_strand_id
1 'polypeptide(L)'
;MSNEEHEAAINAAIQFFDEGDIDLVLICHGSLPDQEAAEQDFDLARREIDINGLSVISLLTRLAPHFKKQGHGLLAVVTSVAGDRGRQPNFVYGAAKALVSTYLQGLRGKLLPYGVDVLDIRPGLVDSPMTQQFDKGFLWSSPELVARKIEKAVGRKKHTVYIPGYWRLIMAVVRLIPEAVFKRLKF
;
A
#
# COMPACT_ATOMS: atom_id res chain seq x y z
N MET A 1 9.81 7.93 11.04
CA MET A 1 11.12 8.22 10.40
C MET A 1 11.07 9.60 9.78
N SER A 2 12.12 10.39 10.00
CA SER A 2 12.28 11.70 9.35
C SER A 2 12.64 11.54 7.87
N ASN A 3 12.58 12.62 7.13
CA ASN A 3 12.98 12.65 5.71
C ASN A 3 14.47 12.27 5.52
N GLU A 4 15.31 12.63 6.48
CA GLU A 4 16.75 12.32 6.48
C GLU A 4 17.02 10.84 6.75
N GLU A 5 16.24 10.21 7.64
CA GLU A 5 16.34 8.77 7.91
C GLU A 5 15.93 7.92 6.70
N HIS A 6 14.92 8.34 5.93
CA HIS A 6 14.56 7.68 4.69
C HIS A 6 15.68 7.75 3.65
N GLU A 7 16.32 8.90 3.52
CA GLU A 7 17.45 9.09 2.61
C GLU A 7 18.65 8.23 3.01
N ALA A 8 19.00 8.25 4.29
CA ALA A 8 20.10 7.43 4.83
C ALA A 8 19.84 5.92 4.62
N ALA A 9 18.61 5.45 4.88
CA ALA A 9 18.26 4.05 4.68
C ALA A 9 18.34 3.62 3.21
N ILE A 10 17.88 4.46 2.27
CA ILE A 10 17.95 4.17 0.83
C ILE A 10 19.40 4.17 0.36
N ASN A 11 20.21 5.17 0.76
CA ASN A 11 21.61 5.24 0.39
C ASN A 11 22.39 4.03 0.92
N ALA A 12 22.14 3.62 2.16
CA ALA A 12 22.73 2.41 2.73
C ALA A 12 22.34 1.14 1.97
N ALA A 13 21.07 1.01 1.56
CA ALA A 13 20.63 -0.11 0.75
C ALA A 13 21.30 -0.13 -0.63
N ILE A 14 21.35 1.01 -1.32
CA ILE A 14 22.02 1.11 -2.63
C ILE A 14 23.50 0.76 -2.53
N GLN A 15 24.19 1.20 -1.47
CA GLN A 15 25.60 0.88 -1.25
C GLN A 15 25.85 -0.59 -0.88
N PHE A 16 24.88 -1.25 -0.26
CA PHE A 16 25.00 -2.65 0.15
C PHE A 16 24.95 -3.61 -1.04
N PHE A 17 24.20 -3.29 -2.08
CA PHE A 17 24.13 -4.09 -3.30
C PHE A 17 25.28 -3.70 -4.24
N ASP A 18 26.09 -4.67 -4.65
CA ASP A 18 27.19 -4.49 -5.58
C ASP A 18 26.73 -3.73 -6.84
N GLU A 19 27.45 -2.66 -7.18
CA GLU A 19 27.16 -1.77 -8.31
C GLU A 19 25.80 -1.02 -8.19
N GLY A 20 25.06 -1.21 -7.08
CA GLY A 20 23.84 -0.50 -6.79
C GLY A 20 22.58 -1.02 -7.51
N ASP A 21 22.65 -2.17 -8.17
CA ASP A 21 21.46 -2.77 -8.82
C ASP A 21 20.53 -3.41 -7.80
N ILE A 22 19.29 -2.98 -7.80
CA ILE A 22 18.22 -3.47 -6.94
C ILE A 22 17.07 -4.00 -7.80
N ASP A 23 16.86 -5.31 -7.82
CA ASP A 23 15.79 -5.92 -8.61
C ASP A 23 14.40 -5.63 -8.05
N LEU A 24 14.28 -5.56 -6.73
CA LEU A 24 13.00 -5.40 -6.03
C LEU A 24 13.12 -4.55 -4.78
N VAL A 25 12.26 -3.55 -4.67
CA VAL A 25 11.93 -2.92 -3.39
C VAL A 25 10.49 -3.23 -3.04
N LEU A 26 10.26 -3.81 -1.84
CA LEU A 26 8.93 -4.09 -1.30
C LEU A 26 8.69 -3.24 -0.05
N ILE A 27 7.75 -2.29 -0.15
CA ILE A 27 7.35 -1.42 0.97
C ILE A 27 6.10 -2.01 1.63
N CYS A 28 6.22 -2.42 2.91
CA CYS A 28 5.17 -3.14 3.64
C CYS A 28 4.69 -2.44 4.91
N HIS A 29 5.36 -1.38 5.36
CA HIS A 29 5.04 -0.75 6.64
C HIS A 29 3.68 -0.04 6.64
N GLY A 30 3.14 0.14 7.84
CA GLY A 30 1.89 0.85 8.08
C GLY A 30 1.37 0.61 9.47
N SER A 31 0.36 1.37 9.83
CA SER A 31 -0.41 1.27 11.08
C SER A 31 -1.90 1.27 10.77
N LEU A 32 -2.71 0.87 11.74
CA LEU A 32 -4.17 0.99 11.67
C LEU A 32 -4.63 1.73 12.92
N PRO A 33 -5.05 2.98 12.79
CA PRO A 33 -5.48 3.78 13.93
C PRO A 33 -6.83 3.31 14.46
N ASP A 34 -7.09 3.66 15.73
CA ASP A 34 -8.47 3.74 16.20
C ASP A 34 -9.15 4.89 15.45
N GLN A 35 -10.20 4.58 14.69
CA GLN A 35 -10.88 5.55 13.84
C GLN A 35 -11.60 6.61 14.67
N GLU A 36 -12.25 6.24 15.78
CA GLU A 36 -12.99 7.18 16.62
C GLU A 36 -12.04 8.17 17.30
N ALA A 37 -10.88 7.71 17.76
CA ALA A 37 -9.84 8.58 18.29
C ALA A 37 -9.29 9.53 17.22
N ALA A 38 -9.05 9.04 16.01
CA ALA A 38 -8.54 9.85 14.90
C ALA A 38 -9.56 10.89 14.38
N GLU A 39 -10.85 10.71 14.61
CA GLU A 39 -11.89 11.71 14.31
C GLU A 39 -11.89 12.88 15.30
N GLN A 40 -11.43 12.65 16.51
CA GLN A 40 -11.41 13.65 17.58
C GLN A 40 -10.05 14.35 17.73
N ASP A 41 -8.99 13.77 17.15
CA ASP A 41 -7.63 14.29 17.24
C ASP A 41 -6.99 14.37 15.83
N PHE A 42 -6.89 15.60 15.32
CA PHE A 42 -6.29 15.87 14.02
C PHE A 42 -4.80 15.49 13.97
N ASP A 43 -4.06 15.64 15.06
CA ASP A 43 -2.64 15.27 15.10
C ASP A 43 -2.47 13.76 15.01
N LEU A 44 -3.37 12.98 15.60
CA LEU A 44 -3.42 11.53 15.40
C LEU A 44 -3.76 11.19 13.94
N ALA A 45 -4.81 11.79 13.37
CA ALA A 45 -5.18 11.58 11.97
C ALA A 45 -4.04 11.93 11.01
N ARG A 46 -3.37 13.07 11.24
CA ARG A 46 -2.19 13.50 10.46
C ARG A 46 -1.06 12.50 10.55
N ARG A 47 -0.70 12.05 11.76
CA ARG A 47 0.34 11.04 11.97
C ARG A 47 0.05 9.74 11.22
N GLU A 48 -1.20 9.30 11.18
CA GLU A 48 -1.59 8.10 10.45
C GLU A 48 -1.48 8.28 8.93
N ILE A 49 -1.82 9.47 8.42
CA ILE A 49 -1.58 9.82 7.01
C ILE A 49 -0.08 9.88 6.70
N ASP A 50 0.72 10.44 7.62
CA ASP A 50 2.17 10.49 7.49
C ASP A 50 2.77 9.08 7.42
N ILE A 51 2.38 8.17 8.32
CA ILE A 51 2.89 6.79 8.36
C ILE A 51 2.42 5.98 7.14
N ASN A 52 1.12 5.98 6.83
CA ASN A 52 0.54 5.10 5.82
C ASN A 52 0.60 5.67 4.39
N GLY A 53 0.85 6.96 4.25
CA GLY A 53 0.81 7.70 2.99
C GLY A 53 2.13 8.40 2.67
N LEU A 54 2.45 9.48 3.38
CA LEU A 54 3.56 10.35 3.03
C LEU A 54 4.93 9.69 3.18
N SER A 55 5.11 8.82 4.19
CA SER A 55 6.37 8.07 4.34
C SER A 55 6.64 7.15 3.14
N VAL A 56 5.60 6.49 2.63
CA VAL A 56 5.69 5.63 1.44
C VAL A 56 6.04 6.47 0.20
N ILE A 57 5.38 7.61 0.02
CA ILE A 57 5.68 8.54 -1.09
C ILE A 57 7.10 9.07 -0.98
N SER A 58 7.56 9.41 0.23
CA SER A 58 8.94 9.85 0.49
C SER A 58 9.98 8.82 0.03
N LEU A 59 9.77 7.54 0.35
CA LEU A 59 10.64 6.45 -0.12
C LEU A 59 10.61 6.32 -1.65
N LEU A 60 9.41 6.29 -2.23
CA LEU A 60 9.24 6.14 -3.68
C LEU A 60 9.84 7.32 -4.47
N THR A 61 9.74 8.54 -3.95
CA THR A 61 10.29 9.74 -4.59
C THR A 61 11.82 9.66 -4.70
N ARG A 62 12.49 9.03 -3.72
CA ARG A 62 13.94 8.84 -3.71
C ARG A 62 14.39 7.62 -4.52
N LEU A 63 13.61 6.54 -4.48
CA LEU A 63 13.90 5.32 -5.21
C LEU A 63 13.70 5.47 -6.72
N ALA A 64 12.68 6.21 -7.15
CA ALA A 64 12.32 6.34 -8.55
C ALA A 64 13.46 6.85 -9.46
N PRO A 65 14.26 7.88 -9.09
CA PRO A 65 15.42 8.31 -9.89
C PRO A 65 16.48 7.23 -10.03
N HIS A 66 16.74 6.45 -8.97
CA HIS A 66 17.69 5.34 -8.98
C HIS A 66 17.25 4.25 -9.96
N PHE A 67 16.02 3.74 -9.83
CA PHE A 67 15.45 2.75 -10.74
C PHE A 67 15.36 3.22 -12.19
N LYS A 68 15.04 4.52 -12.39
CA LYS A 68 15.06 5.14 -13.72
C LYS A 68 16.46 5.10 -14.35
N LYS A 69 17.52 5.35 -13.57
CA LYS A 69 18.92 5.29 -14.04
C LYS A 69 19.33 3.84 -14.32
N GLN A 70 18.92 2.93 -13.46
CA GLN A 70 19.21 1.50 -13.58
C GLN A 70 18.53 0.89 -14.82
N GLY A 71 17.31 1.32 -15.18
CA GLY A 71 16.62 0.89 -16.40
C GLY A 71 15.86 -0.43 -16.27
N HIS A 72 15.72 -0.98 -15.07
CA HIS A 72 14.96 -2.20 -14.77
C HIS A 72 14.58 -2.27 -13.29
N GLY A 73 13.78 -3.29 -12.91
CA GLY A 73 13.42 -3.62 -11.54
C GLY A 73 11.96 -3.35 -11.21
N LEU A 74 11.59 -3.60 -9.96
CA LEU A 74 10.22 -3.53 -9.47
C LEU A 74 10.11 -2.75 -8.16
N LEU A 75 9.27 -1.72 -8.17
CA LEU A 75 8.80 -1.03 -6.97
C LEU A 75 7.43 -1.60 -6.58
N ALA A 76 7.37 -2.36 -5.49
CA ALA A 76 6.15 -2.98 -4.98
C ALA A 76 5.74 -2.37 -3.63
N VAL A 77 4.46 -2.06 -3.47
CA VAL A 77 3.93 -1.44 -2.26
C VAL A 77 2.69 -2.17 -1.77
N VAL A 78 2.66 -2.48 -0.48
CA VAL A 78 1.48 -3.02 0.19
C VAL A 78 0.57 -1.84 0.60
N THR A 79 -0.51 -1.68 -0.15
CA THR A 79 -1.59 -0.75 0.16
C THR A 79 -2.74 -1.45 0.89
N SER A 80 -3.98 -1.34 0.46
CA SER A 80 -5.13 -2.04 1.03
C SER A 80 -6.36 -1.91 0.13
N VAL A 81 -7.30 -2.85 0.22
CA VAL A 81 -8.67 -2.68 -0.29
C VAL A 81 -9.39 -1.49 0.37
N ALA A 82 -8.96 -1.05 1.55
CA ALA A 82 -9.52 0.12 2.22
C ALA A 82 -9.32 1.41 1.42
N GLY A 83 -8.30 1.47 0.56
CA GLY A 83 -8.06 2.61 -0.33
C GLY A 83 -8.98 2.68 -1.55
N ASP A 84 -9.81 1.66 -1.82
CA ASP A 84 -10.69 1.65 -2.99
C ASP A 84 -11.95 2.51 -2.81
N ARG A 85 -12.43 2.62 -1.57
CA ARG A 85 -13.59 3.46 -1.20
C ARG A 85 -13.58 3.75 0.29
N GLY A 86 -13.82 5.01 0.69
CA GLY A 86 -13.91 5.44 2.08
C GLY A 86 -15.06 4.74 2.81
N ARG A 87 -14.77 4.18 4.00
CA ARG A 87 -15.75 3.46 4.83
C ARG A 87 -15.74 4.01 6.24
N GLN A 88 -16.91 4.08 6.89
CA GLN A 88 -17.06 4.66 8.21
C GLN A 88 -16.04 4.16 9.26
N PRO A 89 -15.72 2.85 9.36
CA PRO A 89 -14.86 2.36 10.42
C PRO A 89 -13.34 2.60 10.20
N ASN A 90 -12.91 3.13 9.05
CA ASN A 90 -11.47 3.30 8.76
C ASN A 90 -11.15 4.30 7.65
N PHE A 91 -11.85 5.42 7.56
CA PHE A 91 -11.66 6.35 6.44
C PHE A 91 -10.33 7.12 6.51
N VAL A 92 -9.74 7.38 7.66
CA VAL A 92 -8.41 7.98 7.77
C VAL A 92 -7.36 7.06 7.17
N TYR A 93 -7.35 5.80 7.56
CA TYR A 93 -6.50 4.77 6.98
C TYR A 93 -6.77 4.58 5.48
N GLY A 94 -8.05 4.49 5.11
CA GLY A 94 -8.48 4.34 3.71
C GLY A 94 -7.99 5.49 2.84
N ALA A 95 -8.09 6.73 3.31
CA ALA A 95 -7.59 7.92 2.61
C ALA A 95 -6.08 7.85 2.37
N ALA A 96 -5.29 7.47 3.38
CA ALA A 96 -3.84 7.31 3.25
C ALA A 96 -3.47 6.22 2.23
N LYS A 97 -4.15 5.07 2.25
CA LYS A 97 -3.92 3.98 1.28
C LYS A 97 -4.39 4.34 -0.15
N ALA A 98 -5.46 5.13 -0.28
CA ALA A 98 -5.91 5.68 -1.55
C ALA A 98 -4.89 6.67 -2.15
N LEU A 99 -4.33 7.55 -1.31
CA LEU A 99 -3.26 8.48 -1.69
C LEU A 99 -2.09 7.72 -2.34
N VAL A 100 -1.59 6.67 -1.68
CA VAL A 100 -0.50 5.84 -2.21
C VAL A 100 -0.91 5.15 -3.50
N SER A 101 -2.09 4.53 -3.55
CA SER A 101 -2.56 3.83 -4.75
C SER A 101 -2.66 4.76 -5.97
N THR A 102 -3.12 6.00 -5.77
CA THR A 102 -3.16 7.01 -6.84
C THR A 102 -1.76 7.45 -7.25
N TYR A 103 -0.85 7.67 -6.28
CA TYR A 103 0.54 7.99 -6.57
C TYR A 103 1.22 6.89 -7.41
N LEU A 104 1.03 5.61 -7.04
CA LEU A 104 1.58 4.47 -7.79
C LEU A 104 1.07 4.41 -9.24
N GLN A 105 -0.17 4.81 -9.51
CA GLN A 105 -0.69 4.87 -10.89
C GLN A 105 0.09 5.88 -11.73
N GLY A 106 0.34 7.08 -11.21
CA GLY A 106 1.14 8.10 -11.89
C GLY A 106 2.61 7.68 -12.06
N LEU A 107 3.20 7.13 -10.99
CA LEU A 107 4.58 6.65 -10.99
C LEU A 107 4.80 5.53 -12.02
N ARG A 108 3.85 4.61 -12.15
CA ARG A 108 3.89 3.53 -13.14
C ARG A 108 3.99 4.08 -14.56
N GLY A 109 3.13 5.03 -14.92
CA GLY A 109 3.19 5.67 -16.24
C GLY A 109 4.52 6.39 -16.47
N LYS A 110 5.06 7.04 -15.44
CA LYS A 110 6.34 7.75 -15.50
C LYS A 110 7.55 6.84 -15.67
N LEU A 111 7.53 5.65 -15.07
CA LEU A 111 8.66 4.71 -15.08
C LEU A 111 8.59 3.69 -16.22
N LEU A 112 7.42 3.49 -16.84
CA LEU A 112 7.22 2.53 -17.93
C LEU A 112 8.24 2.66 -19.08
N PRO A 113 8.59 3.87 -19.60
CA PRO A 113 9.57 4.01 -20.67
C PRO A 113 10.99 3.60 -20.28
N TYR A 114 11.25 3.44 -18.99
CA TYR A 114 12.56 3.08 -18.45
C TYR A 114 12.66 1.60 -18.05
N GLY A 115 11.66 0.78 -18.40
CA GLY A 115 11.68 -0.65 -18.09
C GLY A 115 11.46 -1.01 -16.61
N VAL A 116 10.99 -0.06 -15.80
CA VAL A 116 10.75 -0.24 -14.36
C VAL A 116 9.28 -0.53 -14.10
N ASP A 117 9.00 -1.62 -13.42
CA ASP A 117 7.64 -2.02 -13.05
C ASP A 117 7.22 -1.40 -11.71
N VAL A 118 5.91 -1.11 -11.55
CA VAL A 118 5.33 -0.60 -10.30
C VAL A 118 4.09 -1.41 -9.95
N LEU A 119 4.12 -2.07 -8.78
CA LEU A 119 3.08 -2.99 -8.31
C LEU A 119 2.37 -2.44 -7.07
N ASP A 120 1.06 -2.23 -7.19
CA ASP A 120 0.14 -1.92 -6.09
C ASP A 120 -0.48 -3.21 -5.56
N ILE A 121 -0.12 -3.60 -4.34
CA ILE A 121 -0.61 -4.81 -3.67
C ILE A 121 -1.71 -4.41 -2.70
N ARG A 122 -2.93 -4.90 -2.92
CA ARG A 122 -4.13 -4.59 -2.13
C ARG A 122 -4.62 -5.80 -1.36
N PRO A 123 -4.09 -6.07 -0.15
CA PRO A 123 -4.66 -7.08 0.72
C PRO A 123 -6.04 -6.68 1.20
N GLY A 124 -6.89 -7.71 1.43
CA GLY A 124 -8.11 -7.56 2.22
C GLY A 124 -7.82 -7.68 3.72
N LEU A 125 -8.67 -8.43 4.42
CA LEU A 125 -8.51 -8.67 5.85
C LEU A 125 -7.39 -9.68 6.10
N VAL A 126 -6.38 -9.27 6.87
CA VAL A 126 -5.22 -10.10 7.21
C VAL A 126 -5.16 -10.25 8.72
N ASP A 127 -5.05 -11.48 9.20
CA ASP A 127 -4.88 -11.77 10.62
C ASP A 127 -3.43 -11.50 11.03
N SER A 128 -3.20 -10.34 11.61
CA SER A 128 -1.89 -9.82 11.99
C SER A 128 -1.97 -9.09 13.33
N PRO A 129 -0.83 -8.74 13.96
CA PRO A 129 -0.84 -7.91 15.17
C PRO A 129 -1.65 -6.62 15.04
N MET A 130 -1.68 -6.01 13.85
CA MET A 130 -2.45 -4.80 13.56
C MET A 130 -3.97 -4.97 13.69
N THR A 131 -4.45 -6.21 13.62
CA THR A 131 -5.89 -6.52 13.55
C THR A 131 -6.36 -7.46 14.66
N GLN A 132 -5.60 -7.56 15.76
CA GLN A 132 -5.91 -8.49 16.88
C GLN A 132 -7.24 -8.21 17.55
N GLN A 133 -7.65 -6.94 17.60
CA GLN A 133 -8.89 -6.49 18.25
C GLN A 133 -10.18 -6.83 17.46
N PHE A 134 -10.06 -7.32 16.22
CA PHE A 134 -11.23 -7.62 15.39
C PHE A 134 -11.60 -9.11 15.44
N ASP A 135 -12.89 -9.40 15.44
CA ASP A 135 -13.39 -10.76 15.26
C ASP A 135 -13.04 -11.32 13.89
N LYS A 136 -12.51 -12.55 13.86
CA LYS A 136 -12.04 -13.17 12.63
C LYS A 136 -13.15 -13.99 11.99
N GLY A 137 -13.41 -13.77 10.70
CA GLY A 137 -14.38 -14.50 9.91
C GLY A 137 -13.76 -15.13 8.65
N PHE A 138 -14.57 -15.66 7.79
CA PHE A 138 -14.15 -16.43 6.59
C PHE A 138 -13.39 -15.60 5.53
N LEU A 139 -13.49 -14.27 5.57
CA LEU A 139 -12.74 -13.38 4.67
C LEU A 139 -11.32 -13.07 5.16
N TRP A 140 -10.96 -13.53 6.35
CA TRP A 140 -9.62 -13.31 6.90
C TRP A 140 -8.60 -14.26 6.28
N SER A 141 -7.42 -13.75 6.07
CA SER A 141 -6.29 -14.49 5.50
C SER A 141 -5.11 -14.49 6.45
N SER A 142 -4.36 -15.60 6.50
CA SER A 142 -3.12 -15.61 7.26
C SER A 142 -2.01 -14.78 6.56
N PRO A 143 -1.05 -14.22 7.30
CA PRO A 143 0.10 -13.52 6.75
C PRO A 143 0.89 -14.38 5.75
N GLU A 144 1.04 -15.69 6.02
CA GLU A 144 1.78 -16.63 5.14
C GLU A 144 1.07 -16.81 3.80
N LEU A 145 -0.27 -16.86 3.80
CA LEU A 145 -1.03 -16.91 2.55
C LEU A 145 -0.82 -15.64 1.73
N VAL A 146 -0.86 -14.48 2.40
CA VAL A 146 -0.64 -13.17 1.77
C VAL A 146 0.77 -13.11 1.20
N ALA A 147 1.80 -13.48 1.97
CA ALA A 147 3.20 -13.49 1.55
C ALA A 147 3.43 -14.35 0.30
N ARG A 148 2.93 -15.60 0.30
CA ARG A 148 3.01 -16.48 -0.90
C ARG A 148 2.30 -15.90 -2.13
N LYS A 149 1.23 -15.15 -1.93
CA LYS A 149 0.52 -14.49 -3.05
C LYS A 149 1.27 -13.26 -3.56
N ILE A 150 1.95 -12.54 -2.68
CA ILE A 150 2.84 -11.42 -3.04
C ILE A 150 4.00 -11.94 -3.87
N GLU A 151 4.70 -12.98 -3.41
CA GLU A 151 5.79 -13.63 -4.13
C GLU A 151 5.39 -14.00 -5.57
N LYS A 152 4.22 -14.66 -5.71
CA LYS A 152 3.68 -15.00 -7.04
C LYS A 152 3.31 -13.78 -7.89
N ALA A 153 2.96 -12.66 -7.27
CA ALA A 153 2.60 -11.43 -7.99
C ALA A 153 3.83 -10.70 -8.50
N VAL A 154 4.91 -10.68 -7.71
CA VAL A 154 6.21 -10.09 -8.07
C VAL A 154 6.74 -10.69 -9.37
N GLY A 155 6.70 -12.03 -9.54
CA GLY A 155 7.16 -12.72 -10.76
C GLY A 155 6.27 -12.53 -12.01
N ARG A 156 5.15 -11.77 -11.95
CA ARG A 156 4.13 -11.77 -13.03
C ARG A 156 3.91 -10.43 -13.73
N LYS A 157 4.75 -9.42 -13.53
CA LYS A 157 4.61 -8.08 -14.15
C LYS A 157 3.19 -7.50 -14.07
N LYS A 158 2.52 -7.68 -12.92
CA LYS A 158 1.19 -7.13 -12.70
C LYS A 158 1.30 -5.70 -12.16
N HIS A 159 0.28 -4.88 -12.45
CA HIS A 159 0.25 -3.49 -12.01
C HIS A 159 -0.51 -3.31 -10.69
N THR A 160 -1.58 -4.07 -10.50
CA THR A 160 -2.40 -4.06 -9.28
C THR A 160 -2.88 -5.48 -9.00
N VAL A 161 -2.70 -5.93 -7.75
CA VAL A 161 -3.15 -7.23 -7.31
C VAL A 161 -3.96 -7.12 -6.03
N TYR A 162 -5.09 -7.81 -6.00
CA TYR A 162 -5.91 -8.00 -4.80
C TYR A 162 -5.54 -9.35 -4.16
N ILE A 163 -5.37 -9.36 -2.85
CA ILE A 163 -4.95 -10.57 -2.14
C ILE A 163 -5.86 -10.84 -0.92
N PRO A 164 -6.52 -12.00 -0.90
CA PRO A 164 -6.75 -12.94 -1.99
C PRO A 164 -7.52 -12.36 -3.17
N GLY A 165 -7.44 -13.01 -4.33
CA GLY A 165 -7.96 -12.47 -5.60
C GLY A 165 -9.47 -12.18 -5.64
N TYR A 166 -10.27 -12.82 -4.79
CA TYR A 166 -11.72 -12.56 -4.70
C TYR A 166 -12.03 -11.12 -4.23
N TRP A 167 -11.11 -10.46 -3.52
CA TRP A 167 -11.29 -9.06 -3.13
C TRP A 167 -11.44 -8.13 -4.33
N ARG A 168 -10.89 -8.51 -5.49
CA ARG A 168 -11.09 -7.73 -6.72
C ARG A 168 -12.58 -7.64 -7.10
N LEU A 169 -13.30 -8.76 -6.98
CA LEU A 169 -14.74 -8.79 -7.29
C LEU A 169 -15.54 -8.06 -6.21
N ILE A 170 -15.23 -8.31 -4.94
CA ILE A 170 -15.89 -7.63 -3.81
C ILE A 170 -15.76 -6.12 -3.97
N MET A 171 -14.54 -5.62 -4.19
CA MET A 171 -14.30 -4.18 -4.31
C MET A 171 -14.86 -3.58 -5.61
N ALA A 172 -14.95 -4.35 -6.68
CA ALA A 172 -15.67 -3.92 -7.89
C ALA A 172 -17.15 -3.65 -7.58
N VAL A 173 -17.81 -4.55 -6.85
CA VAL A 173 -19.20 -4.36 -6.41
C VAL A 173 -19.31 -3.17 -5.45
N VAL A 174 -18.44 -3.11 -4.42
CA VAL A 174 -18.43 -2.01 -3.42
C VAL A 174 -18.33 -0.65 -4.09
N ARG A 175 -17.47 -0.52 -5.11
CA ARG A 175 -17.26 0.75 -5.84
C ARG A 175 -18.48 1.15 -6.68
N LEU A 176 -19.28 0.20 -7.13
CA LEU A 176 -20.48 0.45 -7.94
C LEU A 176 -21.72 0.80 -7.11
N ILE A 177 -21.72 0.56 -5.78
CA ILE A 177 -22.86 0.91 -4.92
C ILE A 177 -23.09 2.43 -4.99
N PRO A 178 -24.31 2.90 -5.34
CA PRO A 178 -24.61 4.33 -5.33
C PRO A 178 -24.39 4.95 -3.94
N GLU A 179 -23.90 6.18 -3.89
CA GLU A 179 -23.57 6.88 -2.63
C GLU A 179 -24.79 6.98 -1.70
N ALA A 180 -25.99 7.19 -2.25
CA ALA A 180 -27.23 7.23 -1.48
C ALA A 180 -27.49 5.96 -0.64
N VAL A 181 -27.01 4.81 -1.12
CA VAL A 181 -27.08 3.52 -0.42
C VAL A 181 -25.84 3.33 0.46
N PHE A 182 -24.66 3.56 -0.12
CA PHE A 182 -23.38 3.26 0.53
C PHE A 182 -23.20 3.96 1.88
N LYS A 183 -23.57 5.24 1.99
CA LYS A 183 -23.48 6.03 3.23
C LYS A 183 -24.31 5.49 4.40
N ARG A 184 -25.22 4.55 4.14
CA ARG A 184 -26.05 3.91 5.17
C ARG A 184 -25.51 2.54 5.60
N LEU A 185 -24.50 2.04 4.91
CA LEU A 185 -23.88 0.75 5.20
C LEU A 185 -22.81 0.93 6.28
N LYS A 186 -22.83 0.06 7.27
CA LYS A 186 -21.85 0.02 8.37
C LYS A 186 -21.00 -1.25 8.22
N PHE A 187 -19.91 -1.18 7.47
CA PHE A 187 -18.96 -2.29 7.31
C PHE A 187 -17.52 -1.83 7.00
#